data_1636d99874b01ea6964e512d001f1303
#
_entry.id   1636d99874b01ea6964e512d001f1303
#
_cell.length_a   1.000
_cell.length_b   1.000
_cell.length_c   1.000
_cell.angle_alpha   90.00
_cell.angle_beta   90.00
_cell.angle_gamma   90.00
#
_symmetry.space_group_name_H-M   'P 1'
#
loop_
_entity.id
_entity.type
_entity.pdbx_description
1 polymer ?
#
loop_
_entity_poly.entity_id
_entity_poly.type
_entity_poly.pdbx_seq_one_letter_code
_entity_poly.pdbx_strand_id
1 'polypeptide(L)'
;MTTLEGHLERITYYNEENHYTIARLKTDSTQTLVTVVGYMPAVSPGEALKIKGTWETHPRYGQQLKIQSYEVTLPASVDGIKNYLRSGFIRGIGAAMADKLVDHFKEHTLEVIEKNPSKLLEVSGIGRSKAASITQAWKEQHAVRGLMQFLQEYGVNTSYSGKILKAYGLDAVNAIQSNPYRMAVDIPGIGFHLADTIALKLGAGKDEPARIKACIIFRMLQFADDGHIFAYEDELLQICAKLLKIESENIKSILAVLADEKEIVMEKMPQDPDATIIYTKALHEAETGIANRLQAMLSVPVTTAALDQEQITTEIVEKLAIKPSSEQLSVLEEILSHRVSIITGGPGTGKTTLIRSVTAIFESMGKAILLAAPTGRAARRLSDRKSVV
;
A
#
# COMPACT_ATOMS: atom_id res chain seq x y z
N MET A 1 3.00 -16.23 29.84
CA MET A 1 2.53 -16.77 28.57
C MET A 1 1.70 -17.99 28.85
N THR A 2 0.46 -18.04 28.40
CA THR A 2 -0.49 -19.13 28.70
C THR A 2 -0.83 -19.85 27.40
N THR A 3 -0.89 -21.18 27.46
CA THR A 3 -1.40 -22.01 26.34
C THR A 3 -2.77 -22.54 26.73
N LEU A 4 -3.76 -22.34 25.87
CA LEU A 4 -5.09 -22.91 26.00
C LEU A 4 -5.38 -23.81 24.80
N GLU A 5 -5.96 -24.98 25.07
CA GLU A 5 -6.49 -25.90 24.06
C GLU A 5 -8.00 -25.99 24.25
N GLY A 6 -8.75 -25.96 23.17
CA GLY A 6 -10.19 -26.00 23.21
C GLY A 6 -10.83 -25.85 21.85
N HIS A 7 -12.16 -25.84 21.83
CA HIS A 7 -12.95 -25.69 20.62
C HIS A 7 -13.52 -24.27 20.52
N LEU A 8 -13.46 -23.70 19.32
CA LEU A 8 -14.06 -22.40 19.05
C LEU A 8 -15.59 -22.54 19.08
N GLU A 9 -16.24 -21.92 20.06
CA GLU A 9 -17.68 -22.02 20.18
C GLU A 9 -18.40 -21.04 19.28
N ARG A 10 -17.94 -19.79 19.26
CA ARG A 10 -18.50 -18.75 18.39
C ARG A 10 -17.52 -17.60 18.15
N ILE A 11 -17.66 -16.94 17.02
CA ILE A 11 -17.01 -15.67 16.71
C ILE A 11 -17.97 -14.55 17.10
N THR A 12 -17.50 -13.61 17.92
CA THR A 12 -18.28 -12.45 18.37
C THR A 12 -18.06 -11.25 17.47
N TYR A 13 -16.84 -11.11 16.94
CA TYR A 13 -16.46 -10.05 16.02
C TYR A 13 -15.37 -10.55 15.07
N TYR A 14 -15.45 -10.15 13.81
CA TYR A 14 -14.43 -10.44 12.79
C TYR A 14 -14.30 -9.26 11.85
N ASN A 15 -13.07 -8.82 11.61
CA ASN A 15 -12.75 -7.78 10.63
C ASN A 15 -12.16 -8.42 9.37
N GLU A 16 -12.84 -8.27 8.24
CA GLU A 16 -12.43 -8.89 6.96
C GLU A 16 -11.14 -8.29 6.38
N GLU A 17 -10.82 -7.03 6.70
CA GLU A 17 -9.64 -6.36 6.14
C GLU A 17 -8.33 -6.78 6.81
N ASN A 18 -8.35 -6.95 8.13
CA ASN A 18 -7.15 -7.25 8.91
C ASN A 18 -7.22 -8.56 9.69
N HIS A 19 -8.33 -9.30 9.59
CA HIS A 19 -8.58 -10.57 10.27
C HIS A 19 -8.54 -10.50 11.82
N TYR A 20 -8.74 -9.31 12.39
CA TYR A 20 -8.86 -9.19 13.83
C TYR A 20 -10.16 -9.84 14.31
N THR A 21 -10.02 -10.77 15.24
CA THR A 21 -11.10 -11.64 15.70
C THR A 21 -11.28 -11.53 17.21
N ILE A 22 -12.53 -11.46 17.64
CA ILE A 22 -12.93 -11.67 19.04
C ILE A 22 -13.81 -12.90 19.05
N ALA A 23 -13.41 -13.91 19.81
CA ALA A 23 -14.11 -15.19 19.82
C ALA A 23 -14.23 -15.77 21.21
N ARG A 24 -15.12 -16.77 21.35
CA ARG A 24 -15.29 -17.56 22.56
C ARG A 24 -14.71 -18.95 22.34
N LEU A 25 -13.68 -19.27 23.11
CA LEU A 25 -13.04 -20.57 23.14
C LEU A 25 -13.58 -21.37 24.34
N LYS A 26 -14.11 -22.54 24.09
CA LYS A 26 -14.46 -23.51 25.13
C LYS A 26 -13.25 -24.39 25.40
N THR A 27 -12.63 -24.23 26.57
CA THR A 27 -11.41 -24.95 26.92
C THR A 27 -11.69 -26.42 27.21
N ASP A 28 -10.82 -27.31 26.70
CA ASP A 28 -10.97 -28.77 26.91
C ASP A 28 -10.73 -29.16 28.35
N SER A 29 -9.85 -28.47 29.07
CA SER A 29 -9.46 -28.80 30.44
C SER A 29 -10.51 -28.47 31.47
N THR A 30 -11.17 -27.29 31.34
CA THR A 30 -12.09 -26.79 32.36
C THR A 30 -13.51 -26.60 31.84
N GLN A 31 -13.77 -26.85 30.58
CA GLN A 31 -15.03 -26.57 29.88
C GLN A 31 -15.54 -25.12 30.07
N THR A 32 -14.62 -24.21 30.40
CA THR A 32 -14.92 -22.79 30.60
C THR A 32 -14.84 -22.03 29.26
N LEU A 33 -15.69 -21.00 29.17
CA LEU A 33 -15.68 -20.10 28.01
C LEU A 33 -14.73 -18.95 28.25
N VAL A 34 -13.66 -18.92 27.48
CA VAL A 34 -12.63 -17.87 27.48
C VAL A 34 -12.81 -16.94 26.29
N THR A 35 -12.77 -15.62 26.54
CA THR A 35 -12.68 -14.66 25.46
C THR A 35 -11.25 -14.63 24.94
N VAL A 36 -11.08 -14.85 23.64
CA VAL A 36 -9.79 -14.76 22.96
C VAL A 36 -9.86 -13.63 21.94
N VAL A 37 -8.79 -12.83 21.87
CA VAL A 37 -8.73 -11.65 20.99
C VAL A 37 -7.39 -11.60 20.26
N GLY A 38 -7.43 -11.35 18.97
CA GLY A 38 -6.22 -11.26 18.16
C GLY A 38 -6.48 -11.49 16.69
N TYR A 39 -5.41 -11.60 15.93
CA TYR A 39 -5.50 -11.84 14.51
C TYR A 39 -5.63 -13.34 14.24
N MET A 40 -6.82 -13.77 13.90
CA MET A 40 -7.14 -15.16 13.55
C MET A 40 -7.95 -15.20 12.27
N PRO A 41 -7.33 -15.41 11.11
CA PRO A 41 -8.10 -15.58 9.88
C PRO A 41 -8.78 -16.94 9.84
N ALA A 42 -9.88 -16.96 9.17
CA ALA A 42 -10.53 -18.17 8.70
C ALA A 42 -10.69 -19.29 9.74
N VAL A 43 -10.90 -18.91 11.03
CA VAL A 43 -11.30 -19.87 12.06
C VAL A 43 -12.82 -20.01 12.09
N SER A 44 -13.28 -21.22 12.31
CA SER A 44 -14.72 -21.54 12.29
C SER A 44 -15.18 -22.10 13.62
N PRO A 45 -16.43 -21.82 14.04
CA PRO A 45 -17.03 -22.51 15.17
C PRO A 45 -16.93 -24.03 15.01
N GLY A 46 -16.52 -24.72 16.09
CA GLY A 46 -16.29 -26.17 16.10
C GLY A 46 -14.84 -26.58 15.81
N GLU A 47 -13.96 -25.68 15.36
CA GLU A 47 -12.54 -26.02 15.19
C GLU A 47 -11.82 -26.15 16.52
N ALA A 48 -10.94 -27.14 16.63
CA ALA A 48 -10.03 -27.27 17.73
C ALA A 48 -8.86 -26.32 17.56
N LEU A 49 -8.60 -25.50 18.58
CA LEU A 49 -7.55 -24.49 18.58
C LEU A 49 -6.61 -24.71 19.76
N LYS A 50 -5.32 -24.62 19.49
CA LYS A 50 -4.27 -24.48 20.49
C LYS A 50 -3.76 -23.04 20.42
N ILE A 51 -4.10 -22.23 21.43
CA ILE A 51 -3.83 -20.79 21.46
C ILE A 51 -2.75 -20.51 22.48
N LYS A 52 -1.70 -19.79 22.08
CA LYS A 52 -0.70 -19.21 22.98
C LYS A 52 -0.92 -17.70 23.05
N GLY A 53 -0.95 -17.17 24.28
CA GLY A 53 -1.23 -15.75 24.47
C GLY A 53 -0.90 -15.25 25.87
N THR A 54 -1.23 -13.98 26.09
CA THR A 54 -1.09 -13.28 27.38
C THR A 54 -2.45 -12.81 27.85
N TRP A 55 -2.72 -12.99 29.12
CA TRP A 55 -3.94 -12.46 29.72
C TRP A 55 -3.86 -10.96 29.82
N GLU A 56 -4.94 -10.28 29.41
CA GLU A 56 -5.14 -8.86 29.61
C GLU A 56 -6.55 -8.59 30.16
N THR A 57 -6.72 -7.49 30.88
CA THR A 57 -8.03 -7.07 31.37
C THR A 57 -8.51 -5.86 30.59
N HIS A 58 -9.56 -6.06 29.80
CA HIS A 58 -10.20 -4.97 29.09
C HIS A 58 -11.14 -4.20 30.03
N PRO A 59 -11.11 -2.86 30.09
CA PRO A 59 -11.92 -2.07 31.05
C PRO A 59 -13.42 -2.34 30.99
N ARG A 60 -13.96 -2.68 29.81
CA ARG A 60 -15.39 -2.90 29.57
C ARG A 60 -15.78 -4.39 29.50
N TYR A 61 -14.86 -5.26 29.04
CA TYR A 61 -15.20 -6.65 28.70
C TYR A 61 -14.54 -7.70 29.62
N GLY A 62 -13.79 -7.24 30.63
CA GLY A 62 -13.15 -8.13 31.61
C GLY A 62 -11.91 -8.85 31.08
N GLN A 63 -11.62 -10.01 31.66
CA GLN A 63 -10.45 -10.80 31.28
C GLN A 63 -10.61 -11.44 29.94
N GLN A 64 -9.55 -11.29 29.11
CA GLN A 64 -9.44 -11.88 27.79
C GLN A 64 -8.01 -12.35 27.53
N LEU A 65 -7.84 -13.38 26.71
CA LEU A 65 -6.54 -13.87 26.28
C LEU A 65 -6.18 -13.21 24.95
N LYS A 66 -5.14 -12.38 24.97
CA LYS A 66 -4.58 -11.78 23.74
C LYS A 66 -3.69 -12.79 23.04
N ILE A 67 -4.09 -13.16 21.84
CA ILE A 67 -3.45 -14.20 21.01
C ILE A 67 -2.12 -13.70 20.50
N GLN A 68 -1.08 -14.50 20.65
CA GLN A 68 0.24 -14.31 20.04
C GLN A 68 0.46 -15.32 18.91
N SER A 69 0.03 -16.55 19.11
CA SER A 69 0.03 -17.59 18.08
C SER A 69 -1.10 -18.59 18.34
N TYR A 70 -1.54 -19.26 17.30
CA TYR A 70 -2.54 -20.33 17.39
C TYR A 70 -2.27 -21.39 16.33
N GLU A 71 -2.69 -22.61 16.63
CA GLU A 71 -2.67 -23.74 15.71
C GLU A 71 -4.12 -24.23 15.55
N VAL A 72 -4.53 -24.49 14.33
CA VAL A 72 -5.87 -25.00 14.00
C VAL A 72 -5.74 -26.43 13.55
N THR A 73 -6.50 -27.32 14.16
CA THR A 73 -6.63 -28.69 13.69
C THR A 73 -7.92 -28.82 12.89
N LEU A 74 -7.83 -29.23 11.64
CA LEU A 74 -9.00 -29.52 10.83
C LEU A 74 -9.76 -30.70 11.48
N PRO A 75 -11.10 -30.65 11.52
CA PRO A 75 -11.88 -31.72 12.10
C PRO A 75 -11.72 -33.01 11.30
N ALA A 76 -11.43 -34.09 12.00
CA ALA A 76 -11.29 -35.43 11.41
C ALA A 76 -12.57 -36.27 11.52
N SER A 77 -13.48 -35.95 12.46
CA SER A 77 -14.73 -36.68 12.63
C SER A 77 -15.83 -36.16 11.68
N VAL A 78 -16.72 -37.03 11.27
CA VAL A 78 -17.86 -36.70 10.39
C VAL A 78 -18.68 -35.52 10.94
N ASP A 79 -19.00 -35.56 12.24
CA ASP A 79 -19.76 -34.48 12.89
C ASP A 79 -18.97 -33.17 12.96
N GLY A 80 -17.67 -33.24 13.21
CA GLY A 80 -16.77 -32.09 13.19
C GLY A 80 -16.71 -31.43 11.81
N ILE A 81 -16.53 -32.23 10.76
CA ILE A 81 -16.52 -31.77 9.35
C ILE A 81 -17.87 -31.15 9.00
N LYS A 82 -18.97 -31.76 9.45
CA LYS A 82 -20.33 -31.23 9.20
C LYS A 82 -20.54 -29.85 9.83
N ASN A 83 -20.14 -29.69 11.09
CA ASN A 83 -20.24 -28.42 11.81
C ASN A 83 -19.32 -27.37 11.18
N TYR A 84 -18.10 -27.74 10.80
CA TYR A 84 -17.16 -26.87 10.12
C TYR A 84 -17.73 -26.32 8.80
N LEU A 85 -18.30 -27.17 7.95
CA LEU A 85 -18.86 -26.74 6.67
C LEU A 85 -20.17 -25.95 6.83
N ARG A 86 -20.97 -26.24 7.89
CA ARG A 86 -22.20 -25.50 8.22
C ARG A 86 -21.97 -24.09 8.71
N SER A 87 -20.77 -23.76 9.20
CA SER A 87 -20.44 -22.44 9.74
C SER A 87 -20.57 -21.30 8.72
N GLY A 88 -20.72 -21.64 7.42
CA GLY A 88 -20.87 -20.66 6.33
C GLY A 88 -19.55 -20.01 5.88
N PHE A 89 -18.44 -20.45 6.42
CA PHE A 89 -17.11 -19.90 6.11
C PHE A 89 -16.68 -20.16 4.66
N ILE A 90 -17.17 -21.24 4.05
CA ILE A 90 -16.87 -21.55 2.65
C ILE A 90 -18.02 -21.05 1.78
N ARG A 91 -17.78 -20.00 1.02
CA ARG A 91 -18.77 -19.46 0.07
C ARG A 91 -19.30 -20.56 -0.84
N GLY A 92 -20.62 -20.70 -0.90
CA GLY A 92 -21.30 -21.72 -1.70
C GLY A 92 -21.68 -22.99 -0.94
N ILE A 93 -21.25 -23.15 0.33
CA ILE A 93 -21.68 -24.24 1.21
C ILE A 93 -22.54 -23.65 2.33
N GLY A 94 -23.86 -23.83 2.22
CA GLY A 94 -24.79 -23.59 3.33
C GLY A 94 -25.09 -24.89 4.07
N ALA A 95 -25.81 -24.81 5.19
CA ALA A 95 -26.08 -25.95 6.07
C ALA A 95 -26.59 -27.20 5.34
N ALA A 96 -27.59 -27.07 4.48
CA ALA A 96 -28.15 -28.18 3.70
C ALA A 96 -27.14 -28.79 2.69
N MET A 97 -26.21 -27.97 2.17
CA MET A 97 -25.17 -28.46 1.26
C MET A 97 -24.03 -29.15 2.03
N ALA A 98 -23.68 -28.63 3.19
CA ALA A 98 -22.72 -29.26 4.09
C ALA A 98 -23.18 -30.68 4.45
N ASP A 99 -24.48 -30.85 4.77
CA ASP A 99 -25.06 -32.16 5.06
C ASP A 99 -24.90 -33.12 3.89
N LYS A 100 -25.29 -32.70 2.69
CA LYS A 100 -25.19 -33.54 1.48
C LYS A 100 -23.75 -33.96 1.17
N LEU A 101 -22.82 -33.02 1.29
CA LEU A 101 -21.38 -33.29 1.06
C LEU A 101 -20.85 -34.31 2.06
N VAL A 102 -21.11 -34.11 3.34
CA VAL A 102 -20.63 -34.99 4.39
C VAL A 102 -21.34 -36.35 4.36
N ASP A 103 -22.64 -36.39 4.06
CA ASP A 103 -23.38 -37.65 3.93
C ASP A 103 -22.83 -38.50 2.76
N HIS A 104 -22.34 -37.86 1.69
CA HIS A 104 -21.76 -38.52 0.51
C HIS A 104 -20.31 -38.96 0.69
N PHE A 105 -19.45 -38.07 1.20
CA PHE A 105 -17.99 -38.30 1.25
C PHE A 105 -17.47 -38.66 2.66
N LYS A 106 -18.32 -38.54 3.70
CA LYS A 106 -17.97 -38.84 5.10
C LYS A 106 -16.71 -38.09 5.55
N GLU A 107 -15.76 -38.78 6.19
CA GLU A 107 -14.46 -38.26 6.63
C GLU A 107 -13.56 -37.75 5.53
N HIS A 108 -13.79 -38.14 4.27
CA HIS A 108 -13.02 -37.71 3.12
C HIS A 108 -13.51 -36.40 2.50
N THR A 109 -14.57 -35.77 3.04
CA THR A 109 -15.19 -34.58 2.44
C THR A 109 -14.21 -33.44 2.22
N LEU A 110 -13.37 -33.10 3.20
CA LEU A 110 -12.40 -32.02 3.10
C LEU A 110 -11.30 -32.35 2.09
N GLU A 111 -10.83 -33.60 2.06
CA GLU A 111 -9.84 -34.07 1.09
C GLU A 111 -10.36 -34.02 -0.35
N VAL A 112 -11.64 -34.35 -0.55
CA VAL A 112 -12.30 -34.24 -1.87
C VAL A 112 -12.35 -32.79 -2.33
N ILE A 113 -12.72 -31.85 -1.47
CA ILE A 113 -12.76 -30.43 -1.82
C ILE A 113 -11.38 -29.92 -2.20
N GLU A 114 -10.34 -30.35 -1.48
CA GLU A 114 -8.97 -29.92 -1.67
C GLU A 114 -8.28 -30.57 -2.90
N LYS A 115 -8.29 -31.89 -2.96
CA LYS A 115 -7.48 -32.67 -3.93
C LYS A 115 -8.24 -33.11 -5.16
N ASN A 116 -9.54 -33.37 -5.04
CA ASN A 116 -10.37 -33.98 -6.07
C ASN A 116 -11.70 -33.21 -6.30
N PRO A 117 -11.68 -31.89 -6.58
CA PRO A 117 -12.90 -31.09 -6.65
C PRO A 117 -13.86 -31.48 -7.77
N SER A 118 -13.41 -32.24 -8.76
CA SER A 118 -14.28 -32.82 -9.80
C SER A 118 -15.33 -33.78 -9.25
N LYS A 119 -15.03 -34.49 -8.14
CA LYS A 119 -15.98 -35.39 -7.47
C LYS A 119 -17.14 -34.65 -6.81
N LEU A 120 -17.01 -33.35 -6.56
CA LEU A 120 -18.13 -32.54 -6.05
C LEU A 120 -19.36 -32.59 -6.95
N LEU A 121 -19.17 -32.86 -8.24
CA LEU A 121 -20.26 -33.02 -9.20
C LEU A 121 -21.13 -34.28 -8.95
N GLU A 122 -20.67 -35.23 -8.17
CA GLU A 122 -21.41 -36.42 -7.77
C GLU A 122 -22.53 -36.10 -6.77
N VAL A 123 -22.42 -34.92 -6.09
CA VAL A 123 -23.41 -34.49 -5.08
C VAL A 123 -24.56 -33.74 -5.71
N SER A 124 -25.80 -34.23 -5.47
CA SER A 124 -27.00 -33.62 -5.99
C SER A 124 -27.14 -32.14 -5.57
N GLY A 125 -27.26 -31.25 -6.58
CA GLY A 125 -27.36 -29.81 -6.39
C GLY A 125 -26.03 -29.06 -6.48
N ILE A 126 -24.92 -29.75 -6.87
CA ILE A 126 -23.66 -29.15 -7.21
C ILE A 126 -23.42 -29.28 -8.73
N GLY A 127 -23.60 -28.18 -9.45
CA GLY A 127 -23.19 -28.08 -10.84
C GLY A 127 -21.76 -27.53 -10.97
N ARG A 128 -21.24 -27.48 -12.20
CA ARG A 128 -19.86 -27.01 -12.50
C ARG A 128 -19.52 -25.65 -11.89
N SER A 129 -20.42 -24.68 -12.02
CA SER A 129 -20.21 -23.33 -11.47
C SER A 129 -20.11 -23.33 -9.94
N LYS A 130 -20.94 -24.12 -9.26
CA LYS A 130 -20.96 -24.22 -7.80
C LYS A 130 -19.73 -24.98 -7.29
N ALA A 131 -19.33 -26.05 -7.97
CA ALA A 131 -18.09 -26.76 -7.65
C ALA A 131 -16.86 -25.85 -7.76
N ALA A 132 -16.79 -25.06 -8.83
CA ALA A 132 -15.73 -24.07 -9.01
C ALA A 132 -15.72 -23.00 -7.90
N SER A 133 -16.90 -22.48 -7.52
CA SER A 133 -17.03 -21.50 -6.43
C SER A 133 -16.59 -22.06 -5.08
N ILE A 134 -16.97 -23.30 -4.75
CA ILE A 134 -16.56 -23.99 -3.52
C ILE A 134 -15.05 -24.19 -3.50
N THR A 135 -14.47 -24.67 -4.60
CA THR A 135 -13.02 -24.90 -4.72
C THR A 135 -12.23 -23.60 -4.59
N GLN A 136 -12.74 -22.52 -5.19
CA GLN A 136 -12.10 -21.20 -5.09
C GLN A 136 -12.14 -20.69 -3.65
N ALA A 137 -13.30 -20.73 -3.00
CA ALA A 137 -13.44 -20.30 -1.60
C ALA A 137 -12.56 -21.13 -0.64
N TRP A 138 -12.42 -22.44 -0.89
CA TRP A 138 -11.51 -23.30 -0.16
C TRP A 138 -10.05 -22.86 -0.31
N LYS A 139 -9.61 -22.61 -1.55
CA LYS A 139 -8.25 -22.13 -1.83
C LYS A 139 -7.95 -20.80 -1.17
N GLU A 140 -8.90 -19.86 -1.22
CA GLU A 140 -8.78 -18.55 -0.56
C GLU A 140 -8.57 -18.69 0.94
N GLN A 141 -9.36 -19.53 1.60
CA GLN A 141 -9.24 -19.83 3.02
C GLN A 141 -7.89 -20.43 3.39
N HIS A 142 -7.44 -21.41 2.61
CA HIS A 142 -6.15 -22.06 2.81
C HIS A 142 -4.96 -21.12 2.59
N ALA A 143 -5.03 -20.24 1.57
CA ALA A 143 -4.01 -19.26 1.30
C ALA A 143 -3.86 -18.25 2.46
N VAL A 144 -4.99 -17.76 3.00
CA VAL A 144 -5.00 -16.89 4.18
C VAL A 144 -4.34 -17.57 5.37
N ARG A 145 -4.74 -18.82 5.66
CA ARG A 145 -4.21 -19.59 6.78
C ARG A 145 -2.72 -19.88 6.61
N GLY A 146 -2.31 -20.34 5.44
CA GLY A 146 -0.91 -20.61 5.10
C GLY A 146 -0.03 -19.36 5.24
N LEU A 147 -0.49 -18.23 4.73
CA LEU A 147 0.24 -16.98 4.89
C LEU A 147 0.41 -16.57 6.36
N MET A 148 -0.61 -16.73 7.18
CA MET A 148 -0.51 -16.35 8.58
C MET A 148 0.38 -17.27 9.39
N GLN A 149 0.34 -18.58 9.14
CA GLN A 149 1.30 -19.53 9.70
C GLN A 149 2.73 -19.14 9.31
N PHE A 150 2.95 -18.84 8.03
CA PHE A 150 4.21 -18.36 7.53
C PHE A 150 4.68 -17.10 8.26
N LEU A 151 3.85 -16.06 8.35
CA LEU A 151 4.20 -14.83 9.05
C LEU A 151 4.52 -15.07 10.54
N GLN A 152 3.76 -15.93 11.23
CA GLN A 152 4.02 -16.30 12.62
C GLN A 152 5.35 -17.03 12.80
N GLU A 153 5.66 -17.99 11.94
CA GLU A 153 6.91 -18.74 11.95
C GLU A 153 8.12 -17.81 11.82
N TYR A 154 7.99 -16.81 10.95
CA TYR A 154 9.03 -15.81 10.75
C TYR A 154 8.97 -14.65 11.76
N GLY A 155 8.05 -14.68 12.73
CA GLY A 155 7.92 -13.67 13.80
C GLY A 155 7.44 -12.31 13.30
N VAL A 156 6.68 -12.32 12.22
CA VAL A 156 6.08 -11.14 11.59
C VAL A 156 4.65 -10.97 12.08
N ASN A 157 4.25 -9.71 12.31
CA ASN A 157 2.90 -9.42 12.74
C ASN A 157 1.89 -9.80 11.64
N THR A 158 0.95 -10.65 11.99
CA THR A 158 -0.08 -11.16 11.08
C THR A 158 -1.07 -10.10 10.60
N SER A 159 -1.08 -8.89 11.19
CA SER A 159 -1.89 -7.76 10.71
C SER A 159 -1.57 -7.34 9.27
N TYR A 160 -0.40 -7.69 8.76
CA TYR A 160 -0.02 -7.44 7.37
C TYR A 160 -0.66 -8.41 6.36
N SER A 161 -1.24 -9.52 6.81
CA SER A 161 -1.78 -10.58 5.93
C SER A 161 -2.79 -10.07 4.91
N GLY A 162 -3.72 -9.18 5.31
CA GLY A 162 -4.70 -8.61 4.40
C GLY A 162 -4.08 -7.81 3.26
N LYS A 163 -3.06 -6.98 3.56
CA LYS A 163 -2.32 -6.22 2.54
C LYS A 163 -1.53 -7.12 1.61
N ILE A 164 -0.89 -8.16 2.16
CA ILE A 164 -0.08 -9.12 1.41
C ILE A 164 -0.95 -9.94 0.46
N LEU A 165 -2.10 -10.45 0.94
CA LEU A 165 -3.05 -11.18 0.11
C LEU A 165 -3.66 -10.31 -1.00
N LYS A 166 -3.91 -9.04 -0.71
CA LYS A 166 -4.39 -8.09 -1.73
C LYS A 166 -3.35 -7.88 -2.84
N ALA A 167 -2.06 -7.87 -2.50
CA ALA A 167 -0.98 -7.66 -3.46
C ALA A 167 -0.63 -8.93 -4.26
N TYR A 168 -0.58 -10.10 -3.61
CA TYR A 168 -0.05 -11.34 -4.21
C TYR A 168 -1.09 -12.45 -4.38
N GLY A 169 -2.31 -12.25 -3.88
CA GLY A 169 -3.39 -13.24 -4.00
C GLY A 169 -3.08 -14.56 -3.30
N LEU A 170 -3.53 -15.66 -3.92
CA LEU A 170 -3.39 -17.01 -3.36
C LEU A 170 -1.95 -17.53 -3.33
N ASP A 171 -1.06 -16.94 -4.11
CA ASP A 171 0.34 -17.34 -4.23
C ASP A 171 1.28 -16.51 -3.30
N ALA A 172 0.72 -15.82 -2.33
CA ALA A 172 1.43 -14.88 -1.46
C ALA A 172 2.66 -15.50 -0.76
N VAL A 173 2.53 -16.70 -0.24
CA VAL A 173 3.65 -17.38 0.44
C VAL A 173 4.80 -17.66 -0.52
N ASN A 174 4.52 -18.22 -1.70
CA ASN A 174 5.55 -18.50 -2.71
C ASN A 174 6.19 -17.21 -3.23
N ALA A 175 5.40 -16.16 -3.44
CA ALA A 175 5.90 -14.84 -3.86
C ALA A 175 6.88 -14.26 -2.83
N ILE A 176 6.57 -14.37 -1.53
CA ILE A 176 7.46 -13.91 -0.46
C ILE A 176 8.70 -14.79 -0.33
N GLN A 177 8.55 -16.11 -0.42
CA GLN A 177 9.68 -17.04 -0.34
C GLN A 177 10.66 -16.86 -1.50
N SER A 178 10.15 -16.57 -2.71
CA SER A 178 11.00 -16.34 -3.88
C SER A 178 11.76 -15.01 -3.81
N ASN A 179 11.13 -13.95 -3.31
CA ASN A 179 11.75 -12.64 -3.12
C ASN A 179 11.04 -11.83 -2.04
N PRO A 180 11.46 -11.93 -0.77
CA PRO A 180 10.86 -11.21 0.35
C PRO A 180 10.88 -9.68 0.19
N TYR A 181 11.90 -9.16 -0.50
CA TYR A 181 12.10 -7.71 -0.63
C TYR A 181 11.04 -7.03 -1.48
N ARG A 182 10.35 -7.77 -2.35
CA ARG A 182 9.24 -7.23 -3.13
C ARG A 182 8.15 -6.62 -2.24
N MET A 183 7.94 -7.16 -1.04
CA MET A 183 6.95 -6.60 -0.12
C MET A 183 7.22 -5.15 0.24
N ALA A 184 8.49 -4.75 0.36
CA ALA A 184 8.86 -3.38 0.71
C ALA A 184 8.60 -2.37 -0.42
N VAL A 185 8.53 -2.86 -1.67
CA VAL A 185 8.26 -2.05 -2.87
C VAL A 185 6.76 -2.07 -3.22
N ASP A 186 6.17 -3.27 -3.22
CA ASP A 186 4.82 -3.50 -3.75
C ASP A 186 3.72 -3.11 -2.76
N ILE A 187 4.01 -3.08 -1.44
CA ILE A 187 2.98 -2.93 -0.40
C ILE A 187 3.24 -1.69 0.48
N PRO A 188 2.45 -0.61 0.32
CA PRO A 188 2.59 0.58 1.16
C PRO A 188 2.49 0.27 2.65
N GLY A 189 3.50 0.73 3.41
CA GLY A 189 3.61 0.54 4.86
C GLY A 189 4.23 -0.78 5.29
N ILE A 190 4.73 -1.61 4.33
CA ILE A 190 5.69 -2.67 4.62
C ILE A 190 7.08 -2.13 4.30
N GLY A 191 7.89 -1.91 5.34
CA GLY A 191 9.24 -1.37 5.18
C GLY A 191 10.27 -2.47 4.93
N PHE A 192 11.46 -2.05 4.48
CA PHE A 192 12.62 -2.93 4.24
C PHE A 192 12.93 -3.84 5.43
N HIS A 193 12.88 -3.32 6.67
CA HIS A 193 13.23 -4.08 7.87
C HIS A 193 12.40 -5.36 8.05
N LEU A 194 11.10 -5.30 7.73
CA LEU A 194 10.23 -6.48 7.82
C LEU A 194 10.56 -7.50 6.74
N ALA A 195 10.76 -7.07 5.51
CA ALA A 195 11.18 -7.91 4.40
C ALA A 195 12.55 -8.56 4.68
N ASP A 196 13.51 -7.80 5.20
CA ASP A 196 14.85 -8.25 5.58
C ASP A 196 14.82 -9.30 6.71
N THR A 197 13.93 -9.11 7.69
CA THR A 197 13.73 -10.09 8.78
C THR A 197 13.29 -11.45 8.23
N ILE A 198 12.40 -11.47 7.27
CA ILE A 198 11.95 -12.72 6.62
C ILE A 198 13.07 -13.31 5.77
N ALA A 199 13.73 -12.48 4.95
CA ALA A 199 14.80 -12.93 4.07
C ALA A 199 15.96 -13.60 4.83
N LEU A 200 16.44 -12.96 5.90
CA LEU A 200 17.51 -13.50 6.74
C LEU A 200 17.11 -14.82 7.40
N LYS A 201 15.87 -14.98 7.83
CA LYS A 201 15.36 -16.24 8.38
C LYS A 201 15.15 -17.32 7.33
N LEU A 202 14.90 -16.93 6.08
CA LEU A 202 14.89 -17.85 4.93
C LEU A 202 16.29 -18.27 4.50
N GLY A 203 17.35 -17.69 5.10
CA GLY A 203 18.73 -18.06 4.83
C GLY A 203 19.46 -17.11 3.90
N ALA A 204 18.91 -15.93 3.61
CA ALA A 204 19.60 -14.91 2.81
C ALA A 204 20.92 -14.48 3.48
N GLY A 205 21.99 -14.38 2.70
CA GLY A 205 23.30 -13.92 3.15
C GLY A 205 23.28 -12.44 3.55
N LYS A 206 24.17 -12.06 4.51
CA LYS A 206 24.26 -10.66 4.93
C LYS A 206 24.70 -9.72 3.79
N ASP A 207 25.59 -10.21 2.94
CA ASP A 207 26.17 -9.47 1.81
C ASP A 207 25.53 -9.85 0.48
N GLU A 208 24.34 -10.47 0.50
CA GLU A 208 23.66 -10.91 -0.69
C GLU A 208 23.28 -9.72 -1.58
N PRO A 209 23.62 -9.74 -2.88
CA PRO A 209 23.34 -8.63 -3.81
C PRO A 209 21.87 -8.19 -3.82
N ALA A 210 20.94 -9.15 -3.78
CA ALA A 210 19.50 -8.85 -3.75
C ALA A 210 19.08 -8.07 -2.49
N ARG A 211 19.71 -8.36 -1.33
CA ARG A 211 19.49 -7.64 -0.07
C ARG A 211 19.97 -6.19 -0.16
N ILE A 212 21.19 -6.00 -0.68
CA ILE A 212 21.79 -4.66 -0.83
C ILE A 212 20.98 -3.84 -1.84
N LYS A 213 20.64 -4.41 -2.99
CA LYS A 213 19.79 -3.79 -4.02
C LYS A 213 18.46 -3.31 -3.44
N ALA A 214 17.76 -4.19 -2.72
CA ALA A 214 16.49 -3.86 -2.10
C ALA A 214 16.61 -2.73 -1.07
N CYS A 215 17.70 -2.70 -0.28
CA CYS A 215 17.96 -1.63 0.67
C CYS A 215 18.17 -0.28 -0.04
N ILE A 216 18.98 -0.24 -1.09
CA ILE A 216 19.25 0.96 -1.89
C ILE A 216 17.93 1.51 -2.45
N ILE A 217 17.16 0.68 -3.16
CA ILE A 217 15.89 1.10 -3.78
C ILE A 217 14.92 1.59 -2.73
N PHE A 218 14.77 0.88 -1.61
CA PHE A 218 13.90 1.30 -0.51
C PHE A 218 14.29 2.67 0.05
N ARG A 219 15.59 2.93 0.26
CA ARG A 219 16.07 4.24 0.73
C ARG A 219 15.82 5.34 -0.28
N MET A 220 16.03 5.08 -1.57
CA MET A 220 15.72 6.04 -2.63
C MET A 220 14.22 6.39 -2.67
N LEU A 221 13.34 5.40 -2.47
CA LEU A 221 11.89 5.67 -2.37
C LEU A 221 11.55 6.51 -1.14
N GLN A 222 12.21 6.27 0.01
CA GLN A 222 12.01 7.10 1.20
C GLN A 222 12.46 8.56 0.98
N PHE A 223 13.61 8.78 0.32
CA PHE A 223 14.03 10.13 -0.07
C PHE A 223 12.98 10.82 -0.96
N ALA A 224 12.38 10.07 -1.88
CA ALA A 224 11.30 10.60 -2.73
C ALA A 224 10.04 10.95 -1.94
N ASP A 225 9.64 10.13 -0.96
CA ASP A 225 8.51 10.41 -0.06
C ASP A 225 8.77 11.65 0.82
N ASP A 226 10.03 11.89 1.20
CA ASP A 226 10.46 13.07 1.94
C ASP A 226 10.57 14.34 1.03
N GLY A 227 10.32 14.20 -0.28
CA GLY A 227 10.30 15.30 -1.25
C GLY A 227 11.62 15.53 -1.97
N HIS A 228 12.60 14.64 -1.83
CA HIS A 228 13.87 14.71 -2.54
C HIS A 228 13.78 13.99 -3.89
N ILE A 229 14.39 14.54 -4.93
CA ILE A 229 14.43 13.90 -6.25
C ILE A 229 15.68 13.06 -6.48
N PHE A 230 16.73 13.30 -5.71
CA PHE A 230 17.99 12.55 -5.70
C PHE A 230 18.52 12.37 -4.27
N ALA A 231 19.51 11.50 -4.12
CA ALA A 231 20.31 11.35 -2.91
C ALA A 231 21.78 11.58 -3.24
N TYR A 232 22.57 12.07 -2.29
CA TYR A 232 24.03 12.08 -2.41
C TYR A 232 24.58 10.66 -2.22
N GLU A 233 25.55 10.26 -3.04
CA GLU A 233 26.17 8.93 -2.99
C GLU A 233 26.70 8.62 -1.58
N ASP A 234 27.48 9.53 -1.00
CA ASP A 234 28.09 9.34 0.32
C ASP A 234 27.04 9.15 1.43
N GLU A 235 25.97 9.94 1.39
CA GLU A 235 24.86 9.82 2.35
C GLU A 235 24.15 8.48 2.21
N LEU A 236 23.83 8.08 0.98
CA LEU A 236 23.16 6.81 0.69
C LEU A 236 24.04 5.62 1.12
N LEU A 237 25.34 5.65 0.83
CA LEU A 237 26.28 4.63 1.27
C LEU A 237 26.32 4.49 2.78
N GLN A 238 26.45 5.61 3.52
CA GLN A 238 26.48 5.60 4.99
C GLN A 238 25.18 5.04 5.59
N ILE A 239 24.04 5.46 5.08
CA ILE A 239 22.74 4.99 5.58
C ILE A 239 22.58 3.50 5.33
N CYS A 240 22.87 3.03 4.10
CA CYS A 240 22.74 1.62 3.75
C CYS A 240 23.76 0.75 4.52
N ALA A 241 25.02 1.19 4.67
CA ALA A 241 26.03 0.48 5.44
C ALA A 241 25.62 0.28 6.90
N LYS A 242 25.08 1.34 7.52
CA LYS A 242 24.57 1.30 8.89
C LYS A 242 23.36 0.36 9.02
N LEU A 243 22.44 0.40 8.06
CA LEU A 243 21.21 -0.40 8.08
C LEU A 243 21.52 -1.89 7.87
N LEU A 244 22.37 -2.20 6.91
CA LEU A 244 22.73 -3.57 6.54
C LEU A 244 23.82 -4.16 7.43
N LYS A 245 24.60 -3.32 8.11
CA LYS A 245 25.81 -3.67 8.90
C LYS A 245 26.87 -4.36 8.04
N ILE A 246 27.18 -3.77 6.89
CA ILE A 246 28.20 -4.22 5.93
C ILE A 246 29.10 -3.04 5.52
N GLU A 247 30.23 -3.35 4.87
CA GLU A 247 31.15 -2.34 4.35
C GLU A 247 30.53 -1.57 3.17
N SER A 248 30.84 -0.25 3.08
CA SER A 248 30.33 0.64 2.04
C SER A 248 30.75 0.21 0.63
N GLU A 249 31.91 -0.45 0.51
CA GLU A 249 32.44 -0.91 -0.78
C GLU A 249 31.52 -1.97 -1.44
N ASN A 250 30.92 -2.85 -0.62
CA ASN A 250 29.96 -3.82 -1.11
C ASN A 250 28.69 -3.13 -1.67
N ILE A 251 28.26 -2.03 -1.05
CA ILE A 251 27.12 -1.24 -1.50
C ILE A 251 27.46 -0.51 -2.79
N LYS A 252 28.67 0.06 -2.87
CA LYS A 252 29.15 0.77 -4.05
C LYS A 252 29.21 -0.13 -5.29
N SER A 253 29.64 -1.38 -5.12
CA SER A 253 29.62 -2.35 -6.20
C SER A 253 28.20 -2.61 -6.75
N ILE A 254 27.20 -2.66 -5.86
CA ILE A 254 25.80 -2.87 -6.26
C ILE A 254 25.18 -1.60 -6.87
N LEU A 255 25.59 -0.40 -6.43
CA LEU A 255 25.21 0.85 -7.10
C LEU A 255 25.65 0.85 -8.57
N ALA A 256 26.88 0.41 -8.85
CA ALA A 256 27.34 0.28 -10.24
C ALA A 256 26.48 -0.70 -11.05
N VAL A 257 26.11 -1.84 -10.47
CA VAL A 257 25.20 -2.80 -11.14
C VAL A 257 23.83 -2.19 -11.42
N LEU A 258 23.24 -1.48 -10.43
CA LEU A 258 21.96 -0.81 -10.61
C LEU A 258 21.98 0.28 -11.68
N ALA A 259 23.12 0.98 -11.81
CA ALA A 259 23.31 1.98 -12.85
C ALA A 259 23.42 1.32 -14.24
N ASP A 260 24.16 0.21 -14.36
CA ASP A 260 24.27 -0.57 -15.60
C ASP A 260 22.92 -1.17 -16.03
N GLU A 261 22.13 -1.64 -15.07
CA GLU A 261 20.75 -2.12 -15.29
C GLU A 261 19.74 -0.99 -15.57
N LYS A 262 20.17 0.25 -15.47
CA LYS A 262 19.34 1.46 -15.65
C LYS A 262 18.16 1.55 -14.68
N GLU A 263 18.29 1.00 -13.50
CA GLU A 263 17.31 1.17 -12.42
C GLU A 263 17.52 2.48 -11.65
N ILE A 264 18.77 2.94 -11.62
CA ILE A 264 19.17 4.26 -11.10
C ILE A 264 19.98 5.02 -12.15
N VAL A 265 20.09 6.34 -11.97
CA VAL A 265 20.95 7.21 -12.76
C VAL A 265 21.92 7.90 -11.82
N MET A 266 23.21 7.86 -12.14
CA MET A 266 24.27 8.51 -11.37
C MET A 266 24.87 9.65 -12.19
N GLU A 267 24.93 10.84 -11.60
CA GLU A 267 25.46 12.04 -12.25
C GLU A 267 26.38 12.82 -11.31
N LYS A 268 27.28 13.61 -11.89
CA LYS A 268 28.04 14.60 -11.12
C LYS A 268 27.17 15.84 -10.89
N MET A 269 27.19 16.37 -9.66
CA MET A 269 26.44 17.58 -9.38
C MET A 269 27.04 18.77 -10.11
N PRO A 270 26.26 19.55 -10.89
CA PRO A 270 26.78 20.66 -11.69
C PRO A 270 27.52 21.73 -10.87
N GLN A 271 27.09 21.97 -9.64
CA GLN A 271 27.67 22.97 -8.72
C GLN A 271 28.82 22.44 -7.89
N ASP A 272 29.00 21.11 -7.79
CA ASP A 272 30.04 20.42 -7.03
C ASP A 272 30.48 19.15 -7.78
N PRO A 273 31.45 19.23 -8.68
CA PRO A 273 31.88 18.09 -9.50
C PRO A 273 32.45 16.91 -8.70
N ASP A 274 32.83 17.10 -7.44
CA ASP A 274 33.29 16.02 -6.56
C ASP A 274 32.11 15.21 -6.01
N ALA A 275 30.93 15.82 -5.87
CA ALA A 275 29.72 15.16 -5.40
C ALA A 275 29.04 14.35 -6.52
N THR A 276 28.73 13.09 -6.23
CA THR A 276 27.88 12.23 -7.07
C THR A 276 26.47 12.21 -6.50
N ILE A 277 25.49 12.41 -7.37
CA ILE A 277 24.07 12.33 -7.02
C ILE A 277 23.43 11.12 -7.74
N ILE A 278 22.48 10.52 -7.06
CA ILE A 278 21.82 9.29 -7.48
C ILE A 278 20.32 9.54 -7.56
N TYR A 279 19.73 9.26 -8.70
CA TYR A 279 18.29 9.30 -8.94
C TYR A 279 17.70 7.90 -9.08
N THR A 280 16.44 7.74 -8.73
CA THR A 280 15.64 6.69 -9.37
C THR A 280 15.41 7.08 -10.84
N LYS A 281 15.36 6.09 -11.72
CA LYS A 281 15.11 6.32 -13.16
C LYS A 281 13.89 7.20 -13.41
N ALA A 282 12.78 6.93 -12.71
CA ALA A 282 11.52 7.64 -12.89
C ALA A 282 11.64 9.15 -12.55
N LEU A 283 12.33 9.50 -11.46
CA LEU A 283 12.52 10.89 -11.06
C LEU A 283 13.48 11.63 -11.99
N HIS A 284 14.56 10.97 -12.43
CA HIS A 284 15.48 11.54 -13.42
C HIS A 284 14.77 11.85 -14.75
N GLU A 285 14.00 10.91 -15.28
CA GLU A 285 13.21 11.10 -16.50
C GLU A 285 12.18 12.23 -16.35
N ALA A 286 11.54 12.32 -15.18
CA ALA A 286 10.59 13.39 -14.89
C ALA A 286 11.26 14.77 -14.85
N GLU A 287 12.38 14.91 -14.13
CA GLU A 287 13.13 16.17 -14.05
C GLU A 287 13.67 16.59 -15.40
N THR A 288 14.33 15.68 -16.11
CA THR A 288 14.88 15.93 -17.46
C THR A 288 13.77 16.29 -18.45
N GLY A 289 12.65 15.58 -18.39
CA GLY A 289 11.49 15.84 -19.24
C GLY A 289 10.89 17.24 -18.99
N ILE A 290 10.79 17.66 -17.72
CA ILE A 290 10.34 19.01 -17.35
C ILE A 290 11.35 20.06 -17.84
N ALA A 291 12.63 19.86 -17.59
CA ALA A 291 13.69 20.78 -18.01
C ALA A 291 13.69 21.01 -19.52
N ASN A 292 13.66 19.92 -20.30
CA ASN A 292 13.60 19.98 -21.77
C ASN A 292 12.34 20.70 -22.26
N ARG A 293 11.19 20.46 -21.63
CA ARG A 293 9.94 21.12 -21.99
C ARG A 293 9.97 22.62 -21.71
N LEU A 294 10.47 23.01 -20.53
CA LEU A 294 10.63 24.41 -20.16
C LEU A 294 11.62 25.12 -21.08
N GLN A 295 12.75 24.49 -21.40
CA GLN A 295 13.73 25.03 -22.34
C GLN A 295 13.12 25.27 -23.73
N ALA A 296 12.35 24.29 -24.22
CA ALA A 296 11.64 24.43 -25.49
C ALA A 296 10.63 25.58 -25.48
N MET A 297 9.91 25.76 -24.36
CA MET A 297 8.98 26.88 -24.20
C MET A 297 9.72 28.24 -24.18
N LEU A 298 10.84 28.32 -23.47
CA LEU A 298 11.64 29.55 -23.36
C LEU A 298 12.34 29.96 -24.66
N SER A 299 12.65 28.99 -25.55
CA SER A 299 13.30 29.26 -26.85
C SER A 299 12.36 29.94 -27.87
N VAL A 300 11.05 29.92 -27.63
CA VAL A 300 10.06 30.54 -28.54
C VAL A 300 9.73 31.97 -28.09
N PRO A 301 9.87 32.99 -28.89
CA PRO A 301 9.54 34.37 -28.52
C PRO A 301 8.07 34.54 -28.12
N VAL A 302 7.81 35.42 -27.19
CA VAL A 302 6.41 35.82 -26.86
C VAL A 302 5.94 36.77 -27.95
N THR A 303 4.83 36.41 -28.59
CA THR A 303 4.22 37.23 -29.68
C THR A 303 2.95 37.95 -29.21
N THR A 304 2.71 38.02 -27.93
CA THR A 304 1.52 38.74 -27.38
C THR A 304 1.77 40.22 -27.46
N ALA A 305 0.77 40.97 -27.89
CA ALA A 305 0.82 42.44 -27.79
C ALA A 305 0.96 42.82 -26.31
N ALA A 306 1.94 43.65 -25.98
CA ALA A 306 2.10 44.15 -24.63
C ALA A 306 0.89 45.03 -24.33
N LEU A 307 0.15 44.69 -23.29
CA LEU A 307 -0.88 45.58 -22.71
C LEU A 307 -0.18 46.53 -21.75
N ASP A 308 -0.53 47.83 -21.83
CA ASP A 308 -0.04 48.78 -20.87
C ASP A 308 -0.80 48.65 -19.51
N GLN A 309 -0.30 49.30 -18.46
CA GLN A 309 -0.88 49.20 -17.11
C GLN A 309 -2.31 49.74 -17.04
N GLU A 310 -2.67 50.71 -17.87
CA GLU A 310 -4.01 51.29 -17.90
C GLU A 310 -5.01 50.28 -18.48
N GLN A 311 -4.63 49.60 -19.58
CA GLN A 311 -5.43 48.54 -20.17
C GLN A 311 -5.59 47.35 -19.23
N ILE A 312 -4.50 46.89 -18.58
CA ILE A 312 -4.53 45.80 -17.58
C ILE A 312 -5.45 46.16 -16.42
N THR A 313 -5.35 47.41 -15.90
CA THR A 313 -6.17 47.85 -14.77
C THR A 313 -7.64 47.88 -15.15
N THR A 314 -7.99 48.45 -16.33
CA THR A 314 -9.36 48.53 -16.82
C THR A 314 -9.99 47.14 -16.94
N GLU A 315 -9.31 46.17 -17.58
CA GLU A 315 -9.78 44.78 -17.74
C GLU A 315 -10.05 44.10 -16.38
N ILE A 316 -9.16 44.31 -15.40
CA ILE A 316 -9.31 43.68 -14.08
C ILE A 316 -10.46 44.30 -13.31
N VAL A 317 -10.58 45.66 -13.32
CA VAL A 317 -11.64 46.35 -12.61
C VAL A 317 -13.02 46.03 -13.20
N GLU A 318 -13.13 45.99 -14.54
CA GLU A 318 -14.38 45.66 -15.21
C GLU A 318 -14.83 44.22 -14.96
N LYS A 319 -13.90 43.24 -14.99
CA LYS A 319 -14.24 41.82 -14.89
C LYS A 319 -14.32 41.29 -13.47
N LEU A 320 -13.51 41.81 -12.56
CA LEU A 320 -13.36 41.24 -11.21
C LEU A 320 -13.82 42.18 -10.10
N ALA A 321 -14.12 43.46 -10.42
CA ALA A 321 -14.40 44.53 -9.44
C ALA A 321 -13.28 44.69 -8.38
N ILE A 322 -12.01 44.35 -8.75
CA ILE A 322 -10.85 44.45 -7.89
C ILE A 322 -9.93 45.54 -8.39
N LYS A 323 -9.47 46.40 -7.48
CA LYS A 323 -8.44 47.39 -7.80
C LYS A 323 -7.07 46.84 -7.42
N PRO A 324 -6.22 46.47 -8.41
CA PRO A 324 -4.90 45.95 -8.14
C PRO A 324 -3.97 47.00 -7.55
N SER A 325 -3.01 46.60 -6.70
CA SER A 325 -1.94 47.49 -6.26
C SER A 325 -0.91 47.72 -7.37
N SER A 326 -0.08 48.77 -7.23
CA SER A 326 1.01 49.05 -8.20
C SER A 326 1.98 47.87 -8.33
N GLU A 327 2.27 47.19 -7.21
CA GLU A 327 3.12 45.98 -7.22
C GLU A 327 2.46 44.82 -8.00
N GLN A 328 1.15 44.62 -7.81
CA GLN A 328 0.41 43.59 -8.55
C GLN A 328 0.33 43.89 -10.04
N LEU A 329 0.21 45.16 -10.43
CA LEU A 329 0.23 45.56 -11.84
C LEU A 329 1.59 45.26 -12.48
N SER A 330 2.69 45.63 -11.83
CA SER A 330 4.03 45.31 -12.33
C SER A 330 4.25 43.81 -12.52
N VAL A 331 3.79 42.99 -11.54
CA VAL A 331 3.88 41.51 -11.66
C VAL A 331 3.01 40.98 -12.81
N LEU A 332 1.84 41.56 -13.05
CA LEU A 332 0.97 41.18 -14.17
C LEU A 332 1.61 41.47 -15.53
N GLU A 333 2.22 42.65 -15.70
CA GLU A 333 2.99 42.98 -16.92
C GLU A 333 4.10 41.98 -17.16
N GLU A 334 4.84 41.59 -16.11
CA GLU A 334 5.91 40.63 -16.18
C GLU A 334 5.40 39.23 -16.61
N ILE A 335 4.27 38.81 -16.02
CA ILE A 335 3.63 37.53 -16.40
C ILE A 335 3.18 37.53 -17.86
N LEU A 336 2.60 38.62 -18.34
CA LEU A 336 2.10 38.74 -19.70
C LEU A 336 3.23 38.83 -20.75
N SER A 337 4.42 39.29 -20.33
CA SER A 337 5.62 39.40 -21.21
C SER A 337 6.43 38.10 -21.26
N HIS A 338 6.22 37.13 -20.40
CA HIS A 338 6.99 35.90 -20.32
C HIS A 338 6.17 34.66 -20.61
N ARG A 339 6.78 33.62 -21.23
CA ARG A 339 6.13 32.32 -21.48
C ARG A 339 6.01 31.45 -20.25
N VAL A 340 6.95 31.61 -19.34
CA VAL A 340 6.99 30.86 -18.08
C VAL A 340 7.25 31.87 -16.96
N SER A 341 6.40 31.87 -15.97
CA SER A 341 6.52 32.73 -14.80
C SER A 341 6.28 31.94 -13.53
N ILE A 342 7.09 32.15 -12.51
CA ILE A 342 6.97 31.53 -11.18
C ILE A 342 6.53 32.61 -10.20
N ILE A 343 5.36 32.41 -9.59
CA ILE A 343 4.78 33.34 -8.61
C ILE A 343 4.93 32.74 -7.24
N THR A 344 5.75 33.35 -6.38
CA THR A 344 5.95 32.94 -5.00
C THR A 344 5.44 34.00 -4.03
N GLY A 345 5.25 33.63 -2.78
CA GLY A 345 4.86 34.58 -1.72
C GLY A 345 4.22 33.88 -0.52
N GLY A 346 4.19 34.55 0.62
CA GLY A 346 3.60 34.05 1.85
C GLY A 346 2.07 33.87 1.81
N PRO A 347 1.47 33.34 2.86
CA PRO A 347 0.01 33.31 3.01
C PRO A 347 -0.57 34.75 3.01
N GLY A 348 -1.69 34.96 2.32
CA GLY A 348 -2.36 36.25 2.32
C GLY A 348 -1.80 37.31 1.36
N THR A 349 -0.73 37.08 0.61
CA THR A 349 -0.11 38.03 -0.34
C THR A 349 -0.90 38.28 -1.63
N GLY A 350 -2.09 37.68 -1.76
CA GLY A 350 -2.94 37.93 -2.94
C GLY A 350 -2.62 37.03 -4.16
N LYS A 351 -1.83 35.96 -4.03
CA LYS A 351 -1.51 35.03 -5.15
C LYS A 351 -2.74 34.51 -5.90
N THR A 352 -3.80 34.14 -5.16
CA THR A 352 -5.06 33.71 -5.78
C THR A 352 -5.74 34.83 -6.56
N THR A 353 -5.71 36.06 -6.05
CA THR A 353 -6.21 37.22 -6.74
C THR A 353 -5.43 37.49 -8.01
N LEU A 354 -4.10 37.37 -7.96
CA LEU A 354 -3.24 37.53 -9.11
C LEU A 354 -3.55 36.50 -10.21
N ILE A 355 -3.71 35.22 -9.84
CA ILE A 355 -4.11 34.17 -10.79
C ILE A 355 -5.46 34.48 -11.43
N ARG A 356 -6.44 34.99 -10.66
CA ARG A 356 -7.75 35.41 -11.18
C ARG A 356 -7.60 36.58 -12.17
N SER A 357 -6.77 37.56 -11.86
CA SER A 357 -6.49 38.69 -12.74
C SER A 357 -5.84 38.27 -14.07
N VAL A 358 -4.80 37.41 -14.02
CA VAL A 358 -4.17 36.83 -15.20
C VAL A 358 -5.20 36.06 -16.05
N THR A 359 -6.06 35.28 -15.40
CA THR A 359 -7.08 34.50 -16.10
C THR A 359 -8.10 35.42 -16.81
N ALA A 360 -8.56 36.48 -16.14
CA ALA A 360 -9.51 37.44 -16.72
C ALA A 360 -8.93 38.16 -17.94
N ILE A 361 -7.65 38.53 -17.88
CA ILE A 361 -6.92 39.15 -19.00
C ILE A 361 -6.81 38.20 -20.18
N PHE A 362 -6.37 36.97 -19.96
CA PHE A 362 -6.24 36.01 -21.06
C PHE A 362 -7.59 35.60 -21.66
N GLU A 363 -8.66 35.57 -20.88
CA GLU A 363 -10.03 35.37 -21.38
C GLU A 363 -10.49 36.54 -22.26
N SER A 364 -10.17 37.80 -21.92
CA SER A 364 -10.51 38.95 -22.77
C SER A 364 -9.75 38.91 -24.10
N MET A 365 -8.53 38.37 -24.08
CA MET A 365 -7.72 38.14 -25.27
C MET A 365 -8.16 36.92 -26.11
N GLY A 366 -9.23 36.24 -25.72
CA GLY A 366 -9.73 35.04 -26.40
C GLY A 366 -8.79 33.80 -26.27
N LYS A 367 -7.91 33.77 -25.28
CA LYS A 367 -6.99 32.65 -25.06
C LYS A 367 -7.65 31.50 -24.30
N ALA A 368 -7.36 30.29 -24.70
CA ALA A 368 -7.77 29.11 -23.95
C ALA A 368 -6.91 28.96 -22.69
N ILE A 369 -7.54 28.71 -21.54
CA ILE A 369 -6.88 28.64 -20.22
C ILE A 369 -7.17 27.28 -19.59
N LEU A 370 -6.10 26.63 -19.10
CA LEU A 370 -6.19 25.43 -18.28
C LEU A 370 -5.66 25.74 -16.87
N LEU A 371 -6.47 25.46 -15.86
CA LEU A 371 -6.07 25.56 -14.46
C LEU A 371 -5.91 24.17 -13.86
N ALA A 372 -4.79 23.94 -13.18
CA ALA A 372 -4.50 22.71 -12.48
C ALA A 372 -4.02 22.96 -11.05
N ALA A 373 -4.29 22.02 -10.15
CA ALA A 373 -3.83 22.10 -8.77
C ALA A 373 -3.50 20.71 -8.22
N PRO A 374 -2.52 20.58 -7.31
CA PRO A 374 -2.08 19.30 -6.77
C PRO A 374 -3.10 18.64 -5.81
N THR A 375 -4.07 19.41 -5.29
CA THR A 375 -5.10 18.92 -4.36
C THR A 375 -6.50 19.33 -4.80
N GLY A 376 -7.48 18.46 -4.54
CA GLY A 376 -8.89 18.74 -4.87
C GLY A 376 -9.42 20.01 -4.18
N ARG A 377 -8.94 20.36 -2.98
CA ARG A 377 -9.30 21.59 -2.28
C ARG A 377 -8.77 22.84 -3.00
N ALA A 378 -7.54 22.78 -3.50
CA ALA A 378 -6.94 23.86 -4.28
C ALA A 378 -7.63 23.98 -5.66
N ALA A 379 -7.92 22.85 -6.32
CA ALA A 379 -8.65 22.83 -7.59
C ALA A 379 -10.04 23.47 -7.45
N ARG A 380 -10.79 23.14 -6.39
CA ARG A 380 -12.09 23.77 -6.12
C ARG A 380 -11.97 25.29 -5.94
N ARG A 381 -10.98 25.78 -5.19
CA ARG A 381 -10.74 27.22 -5.02
C ARG A 381 -10.41 27.94 -6.33
N LEU A 382 -9.78 27.26 -7.28
CA LEU A 382 -9.51 27.80 -8.61
C LEU A 382 -10.75 27.73 -9.52
N SER A 383 -11.59 26.69 -9.39
CA SER A 383 -12.80 26.50 -10.18
C SER A 383 -14.00 27.33 -9.69
N ASP A 384 -14.03 27.74 -8.42
CA ASP A 384 -15.08 28.59 -7.82
C ASP A 384 -15.08 30.02 -8.38
N ARG A 385 -14.89 30.14 -9.71
CA ARG A 385 -14.99 31.39 -10.46
C ARG A 385 -16.40 31.98 -10.50
N LYS A 386 -17.43 31.14 -10.27
CA LYS A 386 -18.85 31.53 -10.40
C LYS A 386 -19.50 32.00 -9.10
N SER A 387 -18.79 32.04 -8.00
CA SER A 387 -19.38 32.39 -6.69
C SER A 387 -19.05 33.82 -6.21
N VAL A 388 -18.79 34.74 -7.13
CA VAL A 388 -18.83 36.16 -6.80
C VAL A 388 -19.63 36.86 -7.90
N VAL A 389 -20.92 36.78 -7.81
CA VAL A 389 -21.90 37.80 -8.21
C VAL A 389 -22.76 38.05 -7.01
#